data_3c4b8e771cfafec4529f04cfb5169669
#
_entry.id   3c4b8e771cfafec4529f04cfb5169669
#
_cell.length_a   1.000
_cell.length_b   1.000
_cell.length_c   1.000
_cell.angle_alpha   90.00
_cell.angle_beta   90.00
_cell.angle_gamma   90.00
#
_symmetry.space_group_name_H-M   'P 1'
#
loop_
_entity.id
_entity.type
_entity.pdbx_description
1 polymer ?
#
loop_
_entity_poly.entity_id
_entity_poly.type
_entity_poly.pdbx_seq_one_letter_code
_entity_poly.pdbx_strand_id
1 'polypeptide(L)'
;MRYFWPHSVYEFELKSGQHIIGERYGITQVPRQQLLDAGVKLAPNAPAQLSRFLIKTGNREWENQDFLVVMAADISHTRKPKDLLVLEREHNGNAYGYLVGLLENGQPLVGREIVRDLERRIARTKELSQKITHLRQHQLSAISAQFESLRLTQRQAEMKGKWDARLQAQVKAERQELERKHQQLIARIDALGREQKSDSVLLRDMNGVQREIPIYEIHDAWQPNAMSTGDKARHWVKQVKKFLVDSPRESNTEGGVFPAIFGTMLMVILMSVIVMPLGVIAAVYLHEYARKNWFTRLIRIAVVNLAGVPSIVYGIFGLGFFVYVLGGSIDQLLFSESLPNPTFGTPGLLWASLTLALLTLPVVIVSTEEGLARIPASLRQGSLALGATKAETLRRVVLPLAVPAMLTGLILAIARAAGETAPLMLVGVVKSAPELPIDSVFPYLHLDRKFMHLGFQVYDGALQSPNVEAARPLVFATAFLLVTLVVGLNLAAMSIRHYLREKYRALSL
;
A
#
# COMPACT_ATOMS: atom_id res chain seq x y z
N MET A 1 1.30 17.81 1.07
CA MET A 1 1.38 18.29 2.47
C MET A 1 0.21 19.20 2.88
N ARG A 2 -0.28 20.08 2.00
CA ARG A 2 -1.47 20.90 2.27
C ARG A 2 -2.74 20.05 2.52
N TYR A 3 -2.87 18.90 1.94
CA TYR A 3 -3.98 17.96 2.11
C TYR A 3 -4.27 17.58 3.58
N PHE A 4 -3.21 17.37 4.37
CA PHE A 4 -3.36 16.98 5.78
C PHE A 4 -3.62 18.15 6.73
N TRP A 5 -3.60 19.40 6.21
CA TRP A 5 -3.87 20.57 7.02
C TRP A 5 -5.36 20.73 7.23
N PRO A 6 -5.85 20.92 8.47
CA PRO A 6 -7.28 21.11 8.72
C PRO A 6 -7.75 22.44 8.13
N HIS A 7 -8.48 22.33 7.03
CA HIS A 7 -9.05 23.49 6.35
C HIS A 7 -10.24 24.03 7.13
N SER A 8 -10.53 25.33 6.93
CA SER A 8 -11.69 25.96 7.53
C SER A 8 -12.96 25.47 6.84
N VAL A 9 -13.99 25.18 7.62
CA VAL A 9 -15.32 24.83 7.13
C VAL A 9 -16.18 26.09 7.17
N TYR A 10 -16.93 26.32 6.11
CA TYR A 10 -17.77 27.49 5.93
C TYR A 10 -19.22 27.07 5.83
N GLU A 11 -20.10 27.95 6.27
CA GLU A 11 -21.52 27.95 5.98
C GLU A 11 -21.79 29.02 4.92
N PHE A 12 -22.25 28.56 3.76
CA PHE A 12 -22.61 29.42 2.63
C PHE A 12 -24.14 29.50 2.54
N GLU A 13 -24.67 30.67 2.45
CA GLU A 13 -26.08 30.92 2.16
C GLU A 13 -26.18 31.40 0.71
N LEU A 14 -26.92 30.67 -0.10
CA LEU A 14 -27.16 31.05 -1.48
C LEU A 14 -28.32 32.03 -1.59
N LYS A 15 -28.35 32.82 -2.67
CA LYS A 15 -29.45 33.70 -3.00
C LYS A 15 -30.78 32.97 -3.19
N SER A 16 -30.73 31.67 -3.45
CA SER A 16 -31.90 30.78 -3.50
C SER A 16 -32.49 30.43 -2.14
N GLY A 17 -31.82 30.78 -1.03
CA GLY A 17 -32.17 30.41 0.34
C GLY A 17 -31.59 29.02 0.74
N GLN A 18 -30.86 28.35 -0.13
CA GLN A 18 -30.21 27.09 0.20
C GLN A 18 -28.98 27.34 1.08
N HIS A 19 -28.79 26.52 2.12
CA HIS A 19 -27.60 26.50 2.96
C HIS A 19 -26.67 25.38 2.53
N ILE A 20 -25.34 25.66 2.49
CA ILE A 20 -24.31 24.70 2.17
C ILE A 20 -23.25 24.76 3.27
N ILE A 21 -22.95 23.63 3.90
CA ILE A 21 -21.82 23.50 4.84
C ILE A 21 -20.70 22.70 4.14
N GLY A 22 -19.49 23.24 4.12
CA GLY A 22 -18.37 22.53 3.50
C GLY A 22 -17.06 23.31 3.51
N GLU A 23 -16.03 22.62 3.02
CA GLU A 23 -14.70 23.20 2.81
C GLU A 23 -14.60 23.81 1.40
N ARG A 24 -14.03 24.99 1.29
CA ARG A 24 -13.70 25.57 -0.02
C ARG A 24 -12.46 24.86 -0.60
N TYR A 25 -12.70 23.88 -1.45
CA TYR A 25 -11.70 22.99 -1.99
C TYR A 25 -10.90 23.63 -3.14
N GLY A 26 -11.57 24.36 -4.03
CA GLY A 26 -10.96 25.00 -5.17
C GLY A 26 -11.68 26.29 -5.61
N ILE A 27 -10.96 27.17 -6.29
CA ILE A 27 -11.48 28.34 -6.95
C ILE A 27 -11.04 28.29 -8.41
N THR A 28 -11.98 28.37 -9.33
CA THR A 28 -11.71 28.43 -10.76
C THR A 28 -12.29 29.71 -11.32
N GLN A 29 -11.55 30.42 -12.17
CA GLN A 29 -12.06 31.56 -12.93
C GLN A 29 -12.64 31.03 -14.23
N VAL A 30 -13.89 31.38 -14.50
CA VAL A 30 -14.60 30.98 -15.72
C VAL A 30 -14.87 32.25 -16.54
N PRO A 31 -14.48 32.30 -17.83
CA PRO A 31 -14.79 33.41 -18.70
C PRO A 31 -16.32 33.60 -18.84
N ARG A 32 -16.78 34.86 -18.82
CA ARG A 32 -18.20 35.19 -18.98
C ARG A 32 -18.82 34.58 -20.24
N GLN A 33 -18.07 34.58 -21.35
CA GLN A 33 -18.54 34.04 -22.63
C GLN A 33 -18.88 32.54 -22.51
N GLN A 34 -18.01 31.76 -21.84
CA GLN A 34 -18.21 30.32 -21.66
C GLN A 34 -19.47 29.99 -20.85
N LEU A 35 -19.82 30.84 -19.87
CA LEU A 35 -21.05 30.70 -19.09
C LEU A 35 -22.31 31.05 -19.89
N LEU A 36 -22.21 32.08 -20.74
CA LEU A 36 -23.31 32.46 -21.65
C LEU A 36 -23.55 31.34 -22.70
N ASP A 37 -22.47 30.78 -23.25
CA ASP A 37 -22.54 29.67 -24.21
C ASP A 37 -23.14 28.39 -23.56
N ALA A 38 -22.93 28.20 -22.25
CA ALA A 38 -23.55 27.15 -21.45
C ALA A 38 -25.00 27.44 -21.00
N GLY A 39 -25.58 28.56 -21.43
CA GLY A 39 -26.96 28.94 -21.13
C GLY A 39 -27.19 29.53 -19.73
N VAL A 40 -26.13 29.91 -19.01
CA VAL A 40 -26.23 30.55 -17.69
C VAL A 40 -26.68 31.99 -17.85
N LYS A 41 -27.79 32.37 -17.23
CA LYS A 41 -28.28 33.76 -17.20
C LYS A 41 -27.40 34.61 -16.27
N LEU A 42 -26.64 35.51 -16.85
CA LEU A 42 -25.78 36.45 -16.11
C LEU A 42 -26.33 37.86 -16.12
N ALA A 43 -26.08 38.64 -15.06
CA ALA A 43 -26.41 40.05 -15.03
C ALA A 43 -25.64 40.78 -16.15
N PRO A 44 -26.26 41.87 -16.74
CA PRO A 44 -25.64 42.62 -17.83
C PRO A 44 -24.23 43.15 -17.49
N ASN A 45 -24.00 43.52 -16.23
CA ASN A 45 -22.75 44.07 -15.72
C ASN A 45 -21.81 43.03 -15.07
N ALA A 46 -22.01 41.72 -15.36
CA ALA A 46 -21.16 40.66 -14.84
C ALA A 46 -19.71 40.85 -15.32
N PRO A 47 -18.69 40.65 -14.46
CA PRO A 47 -17.28 40.80 -14.81
C PRO A 47 -16.86 39.82 -15.91
N ALA A 48 -15.77 40.14 -16.62
CA ALA A 48 -15.26 39.31 -17.71
C ALA A 48 -14.86 37.89 -17.26
N GLN A 49 -14.49 37.75 -15.97
CA GLN A 49 -14.21 36.46 -15.35
C GLN A 49 -15.04 36.32 -14.06
N LEU A 50 -15.69 35.20 -13.88
CA LEU A 50 -16.48 34.87 -12.70
C LEU A 50 -15.82 33.77 -11.92
N SER A 51 -15.74 33.94 -10.59
CA SER A 51 -15.21 32.90 -9.70
C SER A 51 -16.25 31.81 -9.49
N ARG A 52 -15.80 30.57 -9.67
CA ARG A 52 -16.56 29.36 -9.39
C ARG A 52 -15.86 28.63 -8.23
N PHE A 53 -16.62 28.32 -7.19
CA PHE A 53 -16.13 27.56 -6.04
C PHE A 53 -16.47 26.09 -6.18
N LEU A 54 -15.48 25.24 -5.91
CA LEU A 54 -15.67 23.84 -5.64
C LEU A 54 -15.68 23.67 -4.12
N ILE A 55 -16.85 23.28 -3.58
CA ILE A 55 -17.09 23.13 -2.15
C ILE A 55 -17.17 21.63 -1.87
N LYS A 56 -16.31 21.13 -0.96
CA LYS A 56 -16.41 19.76 -0.45
C LYS A 56 -17.44 19.76 0.67
N THR A 57 -18.59 19.18 0.40
CA THR A 57 -19.71 19.09 1.35
C THR A 57 -19.66 17.85 2.20
N GLY A 58 -18.91 16.83 1.79
CA GLY A 58 -18.97 15.51 2.42
C GLY A 58 -20.40 14.96 2.42
N ASN A 59 -20.77 14.25 3.50
CA ASN A 59 -22.15 13.79 3.70
C ASN A 59 -22.74 13.01 2.51
N ARG A 60 -21.90 12.27 1.76
CA ARG A 60 -22.27 11.55 0.51
C ARG A 60 -23.51 10.70 0.66
N GLU A 61 -23.70 10.11 1.82
CA GLU A 61 -24.84 9.26 2.14
C GLU A 61 -26.18 10.00 2.06
N TRP A 62 -26.19 11.32 2.33
CA TRP A 62 -27.41 12.12 2.39
C TRP A 62 -27.57 13.04 1.17
N GLU A 63 -26.44 13.51 0.62
CA GLU A 63 -26.42 14.51 -0.47
C GLU A 63 -26.12 13.89 -1.85
N ASN A 64 -25.79 12.59 -1.91
CA ASN A 64 -25.36 11.86 -3.12
C ASN A 64 -24.13 12.47 -3.84
N GLN A 65 -23.51 13.52 -3.29
CA GLN A 65 -22.37 14.22 -3.88
C GLN A 65 -21.39 14.68 -2.79
N ASP A 66 -20.11 14.47 -3.01
CA ASP A 66 -19.05 14.96 -2.12
C ASP A 66 -18.67 16.42 -2.40
N PHE A 67 -18.95 16.88 -3.62
CA PHE A 67 -18.54 18.18 -4.10
C PHE A 67 -19.70 18.89 -4.77
N LEU A 68 -19.89 20.15 -4.39
CA LEU A 68 -20.83 21.06 -5.04
C LEU A 68 -20.05 22.17 -5.75
N VAL A 69 -20.49 22.50 -6.95
CA VAL A 69 -19.98 23.60 -7.75
C VAL A 69 -20.93 24.78 -7.63
N VAL A 70 -20.46 25.90 -7.07
CA VAL A 70 -21.27 27.09 -6.82
C VAL A 70 -20.58 28.31 -7.42
N MET A 71 -21.35 29.16 -8.10
CA MET A 71 -20.83 30.44 -8.56
C MET A 71 -20.71 31.41 -7.37
N ALA A 72 -19.60 32.12 -7.26
CA ALA A 72 -19.39 33.08 -6.20
C ALA A 72 -20.49 34.17 -6.19
N ALA A 73 -21.04 34.48 -7.37
CA ALA A 73 -22.14 35.43 -7.53
C ALA A 73 -23.47 34.99 -6.92
N ASP A 74 -23.67 33.66 -6.71
CA ASP A 74 -24.89 33.11 -6.13
C ASP A 74 -24.85 33.02 -4.62
N ILE A 75 -23.68 33.26 -4.01
CA ILE A 75 -23.52 33.27 -2.56
C ILE A 75 -23.94 34.64 -2.02
N SER A 76 -24.90 34.66 -1.11
CA SER A 76 -25.34 35.84 -0.41
C SER A 76 -24.51 36.15 0.82
N HIS A 77 -24.28 35.13 1.66
CA HIS A 77 -23.52 35.23 2.89
C HIS A 77 -22.55 34.06 3.06
N THR A 78 -21.39 34.34 3.68
CA THR A 78 -20.42 33.32 4.07
C THR A 78 -20.09 33.50 5.54
N ARG A 79 -20.33 32.46 6.33
CA ARG A 79 -20.01 32.44 7.76
C ARG A 79 -18.94 31.40 8.05
N LYS A 80 -18.24 31.61 9.16
CA LYS A 80 -17.23 30.69 9.66
C LYS A 80 -17.49 30.37 11.14
N PRO A 81 -18.54 29.59 11.46
CA PRO A 81 -18.88 29.25 12.81
C PRO A 81 -17.77 28.39 13.49
N LYS A 82 -17.52 28.68 14.78
CA LYS A 82 -16.47 27.96 15.54
C LYS A 82 -16.90 26.58 15.98
N ASP A 83 -18.19 26.36 16.10
CA ASP A 83 -18.86 25.14 16.58
C ASP A 83 -19.11 24.08 15.50
N LEU A 84 -18.79 24.40 14.23
CA LEU A 84 -18.83 23.41 13.16
C LEU A 84 -17.86 22.27 13.42
N LEU A 85 -18.38 21.05 13.37
CA LEU A 85 -17.67 19.80 13.60
C LEU A 85 -17.41 19.08 12.27
N VAL A 86 -16.23 18.49 12.15
CA VAL A 86 -15.85 17.57 11.10
C VAL A 86 -15.68 16.20 11.72
N LEU A 87 -16.37 15.20 11.17
CA LEU A 87 -16.25 13.80 11.56
C LEU A 87 -15.58 13.02 10.40
N GLU A 88 -14.40 12.45 10.67
CA GLU A 88 -13.74 11.52 9.75
C GLU A 88 -14.36 10.14 9.93
N ARG A 89 -15.00 9.60 8.89
CA ARG A 89 -15.73 8.34 8.96
C ARG A 89 -14.99 7.19 8.26
N GLU A 90 -15.40 5.97 8.55
CA GLU A 90 -14.92 4.75 7.88
C GLU A 90 -15.42 4.68 6.43
N HIS A 91 -16.70 5.06 6.23
CA HIS A 91 -17.37 5.05 4.94
C HIS A 91 -18.05 6.39 4.67
N ASN A 92 -18.36 6.66 3.40
CA ASN A 92 -19.11 7.84 2.93
C ASN A 92 -18.41 9.19 3.16
N GLY A 93 -17.07 9.19 3.34
CA GLY A 93 -16.27 10.39 3.49
C GLY A 93 -16.51 11.16 4.79
N ASN A 94 -16.01 12.40 4.86
CA ASN A 94 -16.20 13.26 6.04
C ASN A 94 -17.64 13.71 6.17
N ALA A 95 -18.13 13.80 7.41
CA ALA A 95 -19.40 14.47 7.73
C ALA A 95 -19.14 15.86 8.32
N TYR A 96 -19.93 16.84 7.87
CA TYR A 96 -19.88 18.22 8.32
C TYR A 96 -21.23 18.60 8.92
N GLY A 97 -21.23 19.23 10.10
CA GLY A 97 -22.44 19.70 10.73
C GLY A 97 -22.23 20.21 12.15
N TYR A 98 -23.33 20.39 12.86
CA TYR A 98 -23.36 20.84 14.25
C TYR A 98 -23.65 19.67 15.18
N LEU A 99 -22.84 19.52 16.22
CA LEU A 99 -23.05 18.50 17.24
C LEU A 99 -24.29 18.84 18.08
N VAL A 100 -25.31 17.97 18.05
CA VAL A 100 -26.56 18.16 18.78
C VAL A 100 -26.54 17.36 20.09
N GLY A 101 -26.06 16.13 20.06
CA GLY A 101 -26.05 15.26 21.23
C GLY A 101 -25.33 13.95 20.98
N LEU A 102 -25.24 13.15 22.05
CA LEU A 102 -24.72 11.79 22.01
C LEU A 102 -25.82 10.84 22.48
N LEU A 103 -25.86 9.64 21.94
CA LEU A 103 -26.74 8.57 22.36
C LEU A 103 -25.91 7.40 22.89
N GLU A 104 -26.35 6.79 23.99
CA GLU A 104 -25.83 5.53 24.50
C GLU A 104 -26.97 4.52 24.54
N ASN A 105 -26.85 3.42 23.78
CA ASN A 105 -27.93 2.46 23.60
C ASN A 105 -29.27 3.10 23.18
N GLY A 106 -29.22 4.14 22.34
CA GLY A 106 -30.39 4.88 21.85
C GLY A 106 -30.96 5.90 22.83
N GLN A 107 -30.36 6.07 24.02
CA GLN A 107 -30.80 7.07 25.02
C GLN A 107 -29.92 8.31 24.99
N PRO A 108 -30.52 9.53 25.00
CA PRO A 108 -29.75 10.76 24.94
C PRO A 108 -28.94 10.96 26.22
N LEU A 109 -27.65 11.28 26.05
CA LEU A 109 -26.76 11.65 27.13
C LEU A 109 -26.86 13.14 27.45
N VAL A 110 -27.10 13.43 28.71
CA VAL A 110 -27.15 14.81 29.24
C VAL A 110 -25.78 15.14 29.82
N GLY A 111 -24.97 15.96 29.11
CA GLY A 111 -23.65 16.38 29.56
C GLY A 111 -23.31 17.81 29.21
N ARG A 112 -22.49 18.50 30.02
CA ARG A 112 -22.06 19.88 29.74
C ARG A 112 -20.89 19.98 28.75
N GLU A 113 -20.13 18.89 28.48
CA GLU A 113 -18.93 18.87 27.64
C GLU A 113 -19.05 17.80 26.54
N ILE A 114 -20.08 17.91 25.71
CA ILE A 114 -20.44 16.92 24.69
C ILE A 114 -19.26 16.61 23.72
N VAL A 115 -18.43 17.60 23.38
CA VAL A 115 -17.28 17.38 22.47
C VAL A 115 -16.20 16.51 23.11
N ARG A 116 -15.86 16.73 24.37
CA ARG A 116 -14.89 15.87 25.10
C ARG A 116 -15.42 14.46 25.32
N ASP A 117 -16.70 14.33 25.56
CA ASP A 117 -17.33 13.00 25.71
C ASP A 117 -17.33 12.25 24.38
N LEU A 118 -17.54 12.93 23.26
CA LEU A 118 -17.37 12.35 21.93
C LEU A 118 -15.94 11.86 21.70
N GLU A 119 -14.93 12.67 22.01
CA GLU A 119 -13.52 12.28 21.88
C GLU A 119 -13.17 11.04 22.73
N ARG A 120 -13.65 10.97 23.97
CA ARG A 120 -13.44 9.79 24.85
C ARG A 120 -14.10 8.53 24.28
N ARG A 121 -15.31 8.65 23.72
CA ARG A 121 -16.03 7.53 23.12
C ARG A 121 -15.39 7.06 21.83
N ILE A 122 -14.91 7.97 21.00
CA ILE A 122 -14.11 7.63 19.81
C ILE A 122 -12.84 6.86 20.26
N ALA A 123 -12.14 7.32 21.30
CA ALA A 123 -10.95 6.65 21.80
C ALA A 123 -11.27 5.23 22.35
N ARG A 124 -12.37 5.06 23.12
CA ARG A 124 -12.85 3.75 23.60
C ARG A 124 -13.19 2.82 22.45
N THR A 125 -13.94 3.31 21.47
CA THR A 125 -14.36 2.54 20.30
C THR A 125 -13.15 2.10 19.46
N LYS A 126 -12.14 2.96 19.35
CA LYS A 126 -10.87 2.63 18.68
C LYS A 126 -10.10 1.53 19.43
N GLU A 127 -10.07 1.57 20.76
CA GLU A 127 -9.45 0.51 21.57
C GLU A 127 -10.18 -0.83 21.38
N LEU A 128 -11.52 -0.83 21.38
CA LEU A 128 -12.32 -2.02 21.09
C LEU A 128 -12.07 -2.55 19.69
N SER A 129 -11.99 -1.67 18.69
CA SER A 129 -11.64 -2.02 17.31
C SER A 129 -10.26 -2.69 17.21
N GLN A 130 -9.26 -2.16 17.92
CA GLN A 130 -7.93 -2.76 17.96
C GLN A 130 -7.95 -4.14 18.61
N LYS A 131 -8.71 -4.34 19.70
CA LYS A 131 -8.89 -5.66 20.35
C LYS A 131 -9.55 -6.65 19.40
N ILE A 132 -10.62 -6.25 18.70
CA ILE A 132 -11.31 -7.09 17.71
C ILE A 132 -10.37 -7.46 16.56
N THR A 133 -9.64 -6.49 16.02
CA THR A 133 -8.67 -6.70 14.94
C THR A 133 -7.56 -7.66 15.38
N HIS A 134 -7.02 -7.48 16.59
CA HIS A 134 -6.01 -8.39 17.13
C HIS A 134 -6.53 -9.83 17.26
N LEU A 135 -7.76 -10.01 17.79
CA LEU A 135 -8.38 -11.33 17.90
C LEU A 135 -8.59 -11.98 16.51
N ARG A 136 -9.03 -11.21 15.54
CA ARG A 136 -9.21 -11.69 14.16
C ARG A 136 -7.89 -12.06 13.49
N GLN A 137 -6.92 -11.15 13.51
CA GLN A 137 -5.65 -11.33 12.78
C GLN A 137 -4.73 -12.38 13.40
N HIS A 138 -4.73 -12.53 14.72
CA HIS A 138 -3.82 -13.48 15.38
C HIS A 138 -4.52 -14.78 15.80
N GLN A 139 -5.65 -14.71 16.50
CA GLN A 139 -6.27 -15.91 17.05
C GLN A 139 -7.15 -16.63 16.02
N LEU A 140 -7.98 -15.88 15.29
CA LEU A 140 -8.87 -16.47 14.29
C LEU A 140 -8.07 -17.01 13.10
N SER A 141 -7.08 -16.26 12.62
CA SER A 141 -6.20 -16.72 11.54
C SER A 141 -5.39 -17.95 11.94
N ALA A 142 -4.92 -18.04 13.19
CA ALA A 142 -4.23 -19.23 13.68
C ALA A 142 -5.15 -20.46 13.73
N ILE A 143 -6.40 -20.31 14.18
CA ILE A 143 -7.40 -21.39 14.17
C ILE A 143 -7.72 -21.81 12.72
N SER A 144 -7.89 -20.85 11.80
CA SER A 144 -8.13 -21.11 10.37
C SER A 144 -6.97 -21.89 9.73
N ALA A 145 -5.72 -21.52 10.06
CA ALA A 145 -4.53 -22.22 9.60
C ALA A 145 -4.47 -23.66 10.13
N GLN A 146 -4.90 -23.89 11.39
CA GLN A 146 -4.99 -25.24 11.97
C GLN A 146 -6.07 -26.07 11.29
N PHE A 147 -7.23 -25.53 10.97
CA PHE A 147 -8.26 -26.21 10.18
C PHE A 147 -7.73 -26.61 8.81
N GLU A 148 -7.02 -25.71 8.16
CA GLU A 148 -6.42 -26.01 6.84
C GLU A 148 -5.35 -27.10 6.94
N SER A 149 -4.48 -27.08 7.96
CA SER A 149 -3.48 -28.14 8.18
C SER A 149 -4.12 -29.49 8.43
N LEU A 150 -5.23 -29.56 9.17
CA LEU A 150 -6.00 -30.81 9.35
C LEU A 150 -6.62 -31.29 8.03
N ARG A 151 -7.16 -30.40 7.23
CA ARG A 151 -7.71 -30.71 5.90
C ARG A 151 -6.62 -31.30 4.99
N LEU A 152 -5.44 -30.68 4.97
CA LEU A 152 -4.30 -31.15 4.16
C LEU A 152 -3.79 -32.50 4.66
N THR A 153 -3.71 -32.69 5.99
CA THR A 153 -3.32 -33.96 6.60
C THR A 153 -4.29 -35.09 6.20
N GLN A 154 -5.59 -34.83 6.28
CA GLN A 154 -6.61 -35.76 5.81
C GLN A 154 -6.42 -36.11 4.33
N ARG A 155 -6.31 -35.09 3.47
CA ARG A 155 -6.17 -35.28 2.02
C ARG A 155 -4.90 -36.05 1.65
N GLN A 156 -3.79 -35.72 2.31
CA GLN A 156 -2.53 -36.41 2.11
C GLN A 156 -2.60 -37.91 2.53
N ALA A 157 -3.28 -38.19 3.65
CA ALA A 157 -3.49 -39.55 4.11
C ALA A 157 -4.40 -40.35 3.16
N GLU A 158 -5.46 -39.72 2.64
CA GLU A 158 -6.34 -40.32 1.61
C GLU A 158 -5.56 -40.68 0.34
N MET A 159 -4.75 -39.72 -0.18
CA MET A 159 -3.93 -39.92 -1.39
C MET A 159 -2.88 -41.05 -1.21
N LYS A 160 -2.31 -41.19 0.01
CA LYS A 160 -1.32 -42.22 0.33
C LYS A 160 -1.94 -43.55 0.77
N GLY A 161 -3.27 -43.68 0.79
CA GLY A 161 -3.98 -44.87 1.26
C GLY A 161 -3.77 -45.18 2.76
N LYS A 162 -3.41 -44.16 3.57
CA LYS A 162 -3.15 -44.29 5.00
C LYS A 162 -4.27 -43.72 5.86
N TRP A 163 -5.45 -43.52 5.30
CA TRP A 163 -6.60 -42.97 5.98
C TRP A 163 -7.33 -44.07 6.77
N ASP A 164 -6.75 -44.47 7.91
CA ASP A 164 -7.28 -45.52 8.79
C ASP A 164 -8.25 -44.98 9.85
N ALA A 165 -8.95 -45.87 10.56
CA ALA A 165 -9.94 -45.52 11.57
C ALA A 165 -9.32 -44.73 12.77
N ARG A 166 -8.05 -44.97 13.08
CA ARG A 166 -7.35 -44.30 14.16
C ARG A 166 -7.09 -42.80 13.81
N LEU A 167 -6.57 -42.57 12.60
CA LEU A 167 -6.30 -41.20 12.10
C LEU A 167 -7.60 -40.42 11.91
N GLN A 168 -8.67 -41.12 11.42
CA GLN A 168 -10.01 -40.49 11.35
C GLN A 168 -10.52 -40.04 12.70
N ALA A 169 -10.41 -40.88 13.74
CA ALA A 169 -10.82 -40.53 15.09
C ALA A 169 -10.02 -39.36 15.65
N GLN A 170 -8.68 -39.34 15.41
CA GLN A 170 -7.81 -38.26 15.85
C GLN A 170 -8.18 -36.93 15.16
N VAL A 171 -8.24 -36.87 13.85
CA VAL A 171 -8.59 -35.65 13.07
C VAL A 171 -9.98 -35.15 13.45
N LYS A 172 -10.96 -36.05 13.67
CA LYS A 172 -12.29 -35.69 14.14
C LYS A 172 -12.27 -35.04 15.52
N ALA A 173 -11.49 -35.58 16.46
CA ALA A 173 -11.37 -35.03 17.80
C ALA A 173 -10.72 -33.64 17.81
N GLU A 174 -9.60 -33.48 17.08
CA GLU A 174 -8.91 -32.20 16.91
C GLU A 174 -9.81 -31.15 16.25
N ARG A 175 -10.55 -31.55 15.22
CA ARG A 175 -11.50 -30.68 14.54
C ARG A 175 -12.60 -30.19 15.48
N GLN A 176 -13.17 -31.06 16.30
CA GLN A 176 -14.20 -30.68 17.28
C GLN A 176 -13.66 -29.71 18.34
N GLU A 177 -12.41 -29.90 18.76
CA GLU A 177 -11.77 -28.97 19.70
C GLU A 177 -11.56 -27.60 19.07
N LEU A 178 -11.09 -27.55 17.81
CA LEU A 178 -10.92 -26.31 17.07
C LEU A 178 -12.26 -25.61 16.81
N GLU A 179 -13.31 -26.34 16.47
CA GLU A 179 -14.67 -25.80 16.30
C GLU A 179 -15.17 -25.14 17.60
N ARG A 180 -14.92 -25.77 18.77
CA ARG A 180 -15.25 -25.18 20.07
C ARG A 180 -14.48 -23.89 20.33
N LYS A 181 -13.14 -23.90 20.09
CA LYS A 181 -12.30 -22.69 20.23
C LYS A 181 -12.76 -21.57 19.30
N HIS A 182 -13.07 -21.92 18.05
CA HIS A 182 -13.58 -20.98 17.07
C HIS A 182 -14.89 -20.33 17.52
N GLN A 183 -15.87 -21.12 17.97
CA GLN A 183 -17.15 -20.62 18.48
C GLN A 183 -16.99 -19.69 19.69
N GLN A 184 -16.12 -20.05 20.63
CA GLN A 184 -15.82 -19.21 21.80
C GLN A 184 -15.19 -17.87 21.38
N LEU A 185 -14.29 -17.91 20.41
CA LEU A 185 -13.63 -16.71 19.90
C LEU A 185 -14.61 -15.80 19.16
N ILE A 186 -15.46 -16.37 18.29
CA ILE A 186 -16.51 -15.62 17.58
C ILE A 186 -17.46 -14.98 18.60
N ALA A 187 -17.95 -15.72 19.59
CA ALA A 187 -18.83 -15.17 20.64
C ALA A 187 -18.18 -13.98 21.38
N ARG A 188 -16.86 -14.05 21.64
CA ARG A 188 -16.10 -12.95 22.25
C ARG A 188 -15.98 -11.74 21.32
N ILE A 189 -15.70 -11.96 20.03
CA ILE A 189 -15.65 -10.90 19.02
C ILE A 189 -17.00 -10.22 18.89
N ASP A 190 -18.09 -10.98 18.87
CA ASP A 190 -19.47 -10.47 18.77
C ASP A 190 -19.87 -9.66 20.02
N ALA A 191 -19.45 -10.11 21.22
CA ALA A 191 -19.68 -9.35 22.43
C ALA A 191 -18.99 -7.98 22.41
N LEU A 192 -17.70 -7.93 22.02
CA LEU A 192 -16.96 -6.68 21.83
C LEU A 192 -17.57 -5.81 20.72
N GLY A 193 -18.07 -6.44 19.64
CA GLY A 193 -18.73 -5.76 18.54
C GLY A 193 -20.08 -5.12 18.96
N ARG A 194 -20.83 -5.76 19.85
CA ARG A 194 -22.05 -5.15 20.42
C ARG A 194 -21.71 -3.96 21.30
N GLU A 195 -20.69 -4.08 22.16
CA GLU A 195 -20.22 -2.97 22.98
C GLU A 195 -19.73 -1.80 22.12
N GLN A 196 -19.02 -2.09 21.02
CA GLN A 196 -18.54 -1.08 20.08
C GLN A 196 -19.67 -0.30 19.38
N LYS A 197 -20.80 -0.95 19.15
CA LYS A 197 -21.97 -0.39 18.44
C LYS A 197 -22.97 0.31 19.34
N SER A 198 -22.73 0.42 20.66
CA SER A 198 -23.69 0.95 21.61
C SER A 198 -23.94 2.45 21.50
N ASP A 199 -22.95 3.17 20.95
CA ASP A 199 -22.90 4.63 21.03
C ASP A 199 -23.07 5.26 19.66
N SER A 200 -23.84 6.35 19.58
CA SER A 200 -23.99 7.16 18.37
C SER A 200 -23.94 8.66 18.67
N VAL A 201 -23.68 9.44 17.63
CA VAL A 201 -23.65 10.90 17.64
C VAL A 201 -24.79 11.46 16.81
N LEU A 202 -25.47 12.48 17.33
CA LEU A 202 -26.47 13.24 16.58
C LEU A 202 -25.82 14.49 15.99
N LEU A 203 -25.76 14.53 14.67
CA LEU A 203 -25.24 15.63 13.89
C LEU A 203 -26.39 16.33 13.15
N ARG A 204 -26.46 17.66 13.22
CA ARG A 204 -27.39 18.44 12.40
C ARG A 204 -26.68 18.85 11.12
N ASP A 205 -27.22 18.41 9.98
CA ASP A 205 -26.68 18.69 8.65
C ASP A 205 -27.04 20.11 8.14
N MET A 206 -26.62 20.44 6.92
CA MET A 206 -26.86 21.74 6.28
C MET A 206 -28.35 21.99 5.98
N ASN A 207 -29.16 20.95 5.89
CA ASN A 207 -30.62 21.06 5.68
C ASN A 207 -31.39 21.17 7.01
N GLY A 208 -30.68 21.24 8.15
CA GLY A 208 -31.28 21.30 9.48
C GLY A 208 -31.76 19.95 10.02
N VAL A 209 -31.55 18.87 9.27
CA VAL A 209 -31.98 17.52 9.65
C VAL A 209 -30.98 16.91 10.63
N GLN A 210 -31.49 16.30 11.70
CA GLN A 210 -30.65 15.56 12.64
C GLN A 210 -30.35 14.16 12.08
N ARG A 211 -29.07 13.84 11.99
CA ARG A 211 -28.57 12.54 11.50
C ARG A 211 -27.88 11.81 12.63
N GLU A 212 -28.20 10.55 12.78
CA GLU A 212 -27.55 9.66 13.72
C GLU A 212 -26.39 8.95 13.02
N ILE A 213 -25.18 9.06 13.58
CA ILE A 213 -23.97 8.42 13.06
C ILE A 213 -23.42 7.53 14.18
N PRO A 214 -23.25 6.22 13.95
CA PRO A 214 -22.62 5.34 14.92
C PRO A 214 -21.18 5.74 15.20
N ILE A 215 -20.79 5.80 16.50
CA ILE A 215 -19.41 6.25 16.88
C ILE A 215 -18.36 5.26 16.38
N TYR A 216 -18.67 3.98 16.19
CA TYR A 216 -17.72 2.99 15.67
C TYR A 216 -17.28 3.26 14.23
N GLU A 217 -18.02 4.05 13.48
CA GLU A 217 -17.67 4.49 12.12
C GLU A 217 -16.81 5.76 12.12
N ILE A 218 -16.59 6.40 13.29
CA ILE A 218 -15.88 7.67 13.40
C ILE A 218 -14.43 7.42 13.82
N HIS A 219 -13.49 7.82 12.98
CA HIS A 219 -12.06 7.73 13.26
C HIS A 219 -11.50 8.94 13.99
N ASP A 220 -12.09 10.12 13.74
CA ASP A 220 -11.64 11.37 14.34
C ASP A 220 -12.74 12.42 14.29
N ALA A 221 -12.69 13.37 15.21
CA ALA A 221 -13.60 14.50 15.27
C ALA A 221 -12.82 15.76 15.64
N TRP A 222 -13.04 16.88 14.92
CA TRP A 222 -12.38 18.14 15.25
C TRP A 222 -13.21 19.34 14.80
N GLN A 223 -12.96 20.49 15.41
CA GLN A 223 -13.57 21.77 15.08
C GLN A 223 -12.52 22.68 14.42
N PRO A 224 -12.33 22.65 13.10
CA PRO A 224 -11.22 23.31 12.41
C PRO A 224 -11.23 24.83 12.58
N ASN A 225 -12.40 25.43 12.82
CA ASN A 225 -12.56 26.86 12.97
C ASN A 225 -12.25 27.36 14.40
N ALA A 226 -12.32 26.47 15.39
CA ALA A 226 -11.96 26.76 16.78
C ALA A 226 -10.48 26.50 17.09
N MET A 227 -9.80 25.71 16.24
CA MET A 227 -8.39 25.34 16.41
C MET A 227 -7.44 26.55 16.29
N SER A 228 -6.51 26.68 17.22
CA SER A 228 -5.34 27.54 17.10
C SER A 228 -4.37 27.03 16.04
N THR A 229 -3.41 27.85 15.63
CA THR A 229 -2.36 27.41 14.66
C THR A 229 -1.53 26.23 15.22
N GLY A 230 -1.27 26.23 16.53
CA GLY A 230 -0.58 25.11 17.20
C GLY A 230 -1.38 23.82 17.18
N ASP A 231 -2.69 23.88 17.43
CA ASP A 231 -3.58 22.72 17.37
C ASP A 231 -3.69 22.18 15.95
N LYS A 232 -3.75 23.07 14.95
CA LYS A 232 -3.71 22.67 13.52
C LYS A 232 -2.42 21.97 13.14
N ALA A 233 -1.28 22.43 13.63
CA ALA A 233 0.01 21.79 13.41
C ALA A 233 0.06 20.39 14.06
N ARG A 234 -0.44 20.24 15.31
CA ARG A 234 -0.54 18.97 15.99
C ARG A 234 -1.46 18.00 15.25
N HIS A 235 -2.61 18.47 14.80
CA HIS A 235 -3.55 17.69 13.98
C HIS A 235 -2.91 17.25 12.66
N TRP A 236 -2.18 18.13 11.97
CA TRP A 236 -1.46 17.82 10.76
C TRP A 236 -0.44 16.68 10.96
N VAL A 237 0.36 16.74 12.04
CA VAL A 237 1.31 15.66 12.38
C VAL A 237 0.56 14.33 12.63
N LYS A 238 -0.58 14.39 13.33
CA LYS A 238 -1.45 13.22 13.58
C LYS A 238 -1.95 12.61 12.26
N GLN A 239 -2.42 13.43 11.33
CA GLN A 239 -2.92 12.98 10.02
C GLN A 239 -1.81 12.41 9.13
N VAL A 240 -0.61 13.01 9.13
CA VAL A 240 0.56 12.45 8.43
C VAL A 240 0.95 11.10 9.03
N LYS A 241 0.93 10.96 10.36
CA LYS A 241 1.19 9.67 11.01
C LYS A 241 0.14 8.62 10.62
N LYS A 242 -1.15 8.97 10.64
CA LYS A 242 -2.23 8.08 10.17
C LYS A 242 -2.00 7.63 8.72
N PHE A 243 -1.70 8.57 7.83
CA PHE A 243 -1.40 8.26 6.43
C PHE A 243 -0.28 7.22 6.27
N LEU A 244 0.76 7.28 7.11
CA LEU A 244 1.91 6.35 7.02
C LEU A 244 1.65 4.99 7.69
N VAL A 245 0.76 4.92 8.70
CA VAL A 245 0.62 3.74 9.57
C VAL A 245 -0.71 3.02 9.41
N ASP A 246 -1.76 3.72 8.99
CA ASP A 246 -3.09 3.13 8.86
C ASP A 246 -3.25 2.37 7.52
N SER A 247 -4.27 1.54 7.44
CA SER A 247 -4.67 0.87 6.20
C SER A 247 -5.53 1.80 5.33
N PRO A 248 -5.58 1.56 4.01
CA PRO A 248 -6.45 2.31 3.12
C PRO A 248 -7.93 2.00 3.39
N ARG A 249 -8.78 3.00 3.13
CA ARG A 249 -10.23 2.95 3.28
C ARG A 249 -10.92 3.38 1.99
N GLU A 250 -12.22 3.17 1.89
CA GLU A 250 -13.07 3.61 0.77
C GLU A 250 -12.44 3.39 -0.62
N SER A 251 -12.06 2.16 -0.90
CA SER A 251 -11.48 1.84 -2.21
C SER A 251 -10.23 2.68 -2.56
N ASN A 252 -9.36 2.96 -1.59
CA ASN A 252 -8.13 3.77 -1.72
C ASN A 252 -8.36 5.26 -1.97
N THR A 253 -9.54 5.81 -1.66
CA THR A 253 -9.78 7.25 -1.72
C THR A 253 -9.41 7.95 -0.44
N GLU A 254 -9.41 7.24 0.70
CA GLU A 254 -9.13 7.72 2.04
C GLU A 254 -8.27 6.74 2.85
N GLY A 255 -7.84 7.16 4.04
CA GLY A 255 -7.06 6.33 4.95
C GLY A 255 -5.55 6.43 4.76
N GLY A 256 -4.85 5.39 5.17
CA GLY A 256 -3.39 5.30 5.10
C GLY A 256 -2.90 4.44 3.94
N VAL A 257 -1.58 4.26 3.90
CA VAL A 257 -0.90 3.52 2.82
C VAL A 257 0.10 2.49 3.36
N PHE A 258 0.03 2.15 4.64
CA PHE A 258 0.98 1.25 5.29
C PHE A 258 1.16 -0.10 4.59
N PRO A 259 0.09 -0.84 4.22
CA PRO A 259 0.26 -2.13 3.54
C PRO A 259 0.98 -2.00 2.19
N ALA A 260 0.78 -0.89 1.48
CA ALA A 260 1.45 -0.64 0.21
C ALA A 260 2.93 -0.25 0.41
N ILE A 261 3.27 0.52 1.46
CA ILE A 261 4.67 0.78 1.84
C ILE A 261 5.37 -0.54 2.13
N PHE A 262 4.77 -1.33 3.03
CA PHE A 262 5.31 -2.61 3.45
C PHE A 262 5.52 -3.57 2.28
N GLY A 263 4.50 -3.75 1.44
CA GLY A 263 4.59 -4.63 0.28
C GLY A 263 5.62 -4.18 -0.75
N THR A 264 5.73 -2.87 -1.02
CA THR A 264 6.76 -2.31 -1.91
C THR A 264 8.16 -2.61 -1.38
N MET A 265 8.42 -2.34 -0.09
CA MET A 265 9.73 -2.56 0.52
C MET A 265 10.10 -4.04 0.53
N LEU A 266 9.17 -4.90 0.96
CA LEU A 266 9.41 -6.34 1.03
C LEU A 266 9.69 -6.94 -0.35
N MET A 267 8.90 -6.57 -1.36
CA MET A 267 9.11 -7.01 -2.73
C MET A 267 10.48 -6.58 -3.28
N VAL A 268 10.89 -5.31 -3.05
CA VAL A 268 12.20 -4.80 -3.51
C VAL A 268 13.36 -5.53 -2.82
N ILE A 269 13.22 -5.83 -1.52
CA ILE A 269 14.22 -6.62 -0.78
C ILE A 269 14.32 -8.04 -1.36
N LEU A 270 13.20 -8.73 -1.55
CA LEU A 270 13.19 -10.08 -2.12
C LEU A 270 13.76 -10.09 -3.54
N MET A 271 13.34 -9.15 -4.38
CA MET A 271 13.91 -8.98 -5.72
C MET A 271 15.44 -8.80 -5.66
N SER A 272 15.92 -7.97 -4.74
CA SER A 272 17.36 -7.68 -4.58
C SER A 272 18.17 -8.94 -4.18
N VAL A 273 17.60 -9.75 -3.27
CA VAL A 273 18.20 -11.03 -2.84
C VAL A 273 18.26 -12.02 -4.00
N ILE A 274 17.32 -11.99 -4.92
CA ILE A 274 17.29 -12.88 -6.10
C ILE A 274 18.21 -12.36 -7.19
N VAL A 275 18.09 -11.09 -7.57
CA VAL A 275 18.77 -10.53 -8.76
C VAL A 275 20.27 -10.40 -8.56
N MET A 276 20.72 -10.08 -7.33
CA MET A 276 22.13 -9.83 -7.09
C MET A 276 23.01 -11.07 -7.31
N PRO A 277 22.74 -12.23 -6.70
CA PRO A 277 23.51 -13.46 -6.96
C PRO A 277 23.43 -13.87 -8.44
N LEU A 278 22.24 -13.87 -9.03
CA LEU A 278 22.07 -14.30 -10.43
C LEU A 278 22.82 -13.40 -11.39
N GLY A 279 22.72 -12.08 -11.22
CA GLY A 279 23.40 -11.11 -12.06
C GLY A 279 24.92 -11.17 -11.93
N VAL A 280 25.44 -11.31 -10.71
CA VAL A 280 26.88 -11.45 -10.45
C VAL A 280 27.43 -12.76 -11.04
N ILE A 281 26.75 -13.89 -10.84
CA ILE A 281 27.16 -15.17 -11.41
C ILE A 281 27.19 -15.10 -12.94
N ALA A 282 26.15 -14.54 -13.55
CA ALA A 282 26.10 -14.39 -15.01
C ALA A 282 27.21 -13.48 -15.52
N ALA A 283 27.45 -12.32 -14.89
CA ALA A 283 28.52 -11.40 -15.26
C ALA A 283 29.91 -12.01 -15.14
N VAL A 284 30.16 -12.70 -14.01
CA VAL A 284 31.42 -13.42 -13.77
C VAL A 284 31.65 -14.50 -14.83
N TYR A 285 30.61 -15.29 -15.13
CA TYR A 285 30.71 -16.31 -16.16
C TYR A 285 31.04 -15.68 -17.53
N LEU A 286 30.30 -14.64 -17.93
CA LEU A 286 30.49 -13.98 -19.23
C LEU A 286 31.85 -13.28 -19.33
N HIS A 287 32.38 -12.73 -18.23
CA HIS A 287 33.64 -11.99 -18.24
C HIS A 287 34.87 -12.89 -18.06
N GLU A 288 34.85 -13.85 -17.12
CA GLU A 288 36.04 -14.60 -16.69
C GLU A 288 36.14 -16.01 -17.33
N TYR A 289 35.00 -16.65 -17.64
CA TYR A 289 34.95 -18.05 -18.09
C TYR A 289 34.53 -18.23 -19.55
N ALA A 290 33.63 -17.38 -20.06
CA ALA A 290 33.08 -17.56 -21.38
C ALA A 290 34.15 -17.37 -22.50
N ARG A 291 34.21 -18.29 -23.44
CA ARG A 291 35.09 -18.16 -24.60
C ARG A 291 34.59 -17.02 -25.51
N LYS A 292 35.53 -16.23 -26.09
CA LYS A 292 35.21 -15.13 -27.01
C LYS A 292 34.81 -15.71 -28.38
N ASN A 293 33.58 -16.24 -28.47
CA ASN A 293 32.99 -16.76 -29.70
C ASN A 293 31.70 -16.00 -30.08
N TRP A 294 31.15 -16.34 -31.21
CA TRP A 294 29.93 -15.70 -31.71
C TRP A 294 28.73 -15.92 -30.78
N PHE A 295 28.64 -17.09 -30.16
CA PHE A 295 27.56 -17.44 -29.22
C PHE A 295 27.59 -16.57 -27.96
N THR A 296 28.76 -16.38 -27.36
CA THR A 296 28.92 -15.47 -26.21
C THR A 296 28.57 -14.03 -26.59
N ARG A 297 28.93 -13.60 -27.83
CA ARG A 297 28.55 -12.29 -28.34
C ARG A 297 27.03 -12.17 -28.47
N LEU A 298 26.37 -13.21 -28.99
CA LEU A 298 24.90 -13.26 -29.10
C LEU A 298 24.23 -13.13 -27.72
N ILE A 299 24.72 -13.87 -26.70
CA ILE A 299 24.19 -13.77 -25.34
C ILE A 299 24.33 -12.35 -24.79
N ARG A 300 25.48 -11.70 -24.97
CA ARG A 300 25.66 -10.29 -24.51
C ARG A 300 24.71 -9.34 -25.23
N ILE A 301 24.52 -9.48 -26.52
CA ILE A 301 23.55 -8.68 -27.28
C ILE A 301 22.15 -8.93 -26.75
N ALA A 302 21.78 -10.19 -26.47
CA ALA A 302 20.49 -10.54 -25.92
C ALA A 302 20.27 -9.90 -24.52
N VAL A 303 21.27 -9.97 -23.64
CA VAL A 303 21.22 -9.36 -22.29
C VAL A 303 21.01 -7.85 -22.38
N VAL A 304 21.75 -7.16 -23.28
CA VAL A 304 21.59 -5.70 -23.44
C VAL A 304 20.22 -5.35 -24.02
N ASN A 305 19.76 -6.10 -25.04
CA ASN A 305 18.46 -5.87 -25.65
C ASN A 305 17.28 -6.20 -24.71
N LEU A 306 17.46 -7.13 -23.77
CA LEU A 306 16.46 -7.45 -22.77
C LEU A 306 16.09 -6.22 -21.92
N ALA A 307 17.05 -5.32 -21.64
CA ALA A 307 16.78 -4.07 -20.93
C ALA A 307 15.83 -3.10 -21.67
N GLY A 308 15.70 -3.24 -23.00
CA GLY A 308 14.83 -2.43 -23.87
C GLY A 308 13.40 -2.98 -24.01
N VAL A 309 13.10 -4.18 -23.49
CA VAL A 309 11.77 -4.79 -23.58
C VAL A 309 10.78 -4.01 -22.70
N PRO A 310 9.56 -3.68 -23.18
CA PRO A 310 8.53 -3.05 -22.37
C PRO A 310 8.21 -3.86 -21.11
N SER A 311 8.10 -3.20 -19.95
CA SER A 311 7.95 -3.88 -18.65
C SER A 311 6.71 -4.75 -18.56
N ILE A 312 5.62 -4.39 -19.24
CA ILE A 312 4.39 -5.18 -19.28
C ILE A 312 4.60 -6.59 -19.88
N VAL A 313 5.53 -6.72 -20.83
CA VAL A 313 5.85 -8.01 -21.45
C VAL A 313 6.46 -8.97 -20.41
N TYR A 314 7.29 -8.45 -19.52
CA TYR A 314 7.79 -9.24 -18.39
C TYR A 314 6.67 -9.70 -17.46
N GLY A 315 5.64 -8.87 -17.27
CA GLY A 315 4.45 -9.25 -16.51
C GLY A 315 3.68 -10.40 -17.14
N ILE A 316 3.47 -10.34 -18.46
CA ILE A 316 2.80 -11.42 -19.22
C ILE A 316 3.65 -12.71 -19.17
N PHE A 317 4.97 -12.60 -19.36
CA PHE A 317 5.88 -13.74 -19.22
C PHE A 317 5.86 -14.29 -17.79
N GLY A 318 5.91 -13.43 -16.77
CA GLY A 318 5.86 -13.81 -15.37
C GLY A 318 4.58 -14.56 -15.03
N LEU A 319 3.43 -14.08 -15.51
CA LEU A 319 2.15 -14.76 -15.33
C LEU A 319 2.12 -16.12 -16.05
N GLY A 320 2.47 -16.13 -17.33
CA GLY A 320 2.41 -17.35 -18.14
C GLY A 320 3.41 -18.40 -17.71
N PHE A 321 4.67 -18.04 -17.54
CA PHE A 321 5.74 -18.96 -17.25
C PHE A 321 5.95 -19.21 -15.76
N PHE A 322 6.12 -18.15 -14.95
CA PHE A 322 6.39 -18.34 -13.53
C PHE A 322 5.15 -18.84 -12.76
N VAL A 323 4.00 -18.19 -12.95
CA VAL A 323 2.80 -18.57 -12.20
C VAL A 323 2.22 -19.88 -12.73
N TYR A 324 1.86 -19.92 -14.01
CA TYR A 324 1.11 -21.08 -14.53
C TYR A 324 1.97 -22.30 -14.80
N VAL A 325 3.16 -22.16 -15.39
CA VAL A 325 4.01 -23.33 -15.68
C VAL A 325 4.80 -23.75 -14.45
N LEU A 326 5.64 -22.88 -13.89
CA LEU A 326 6.47 -23.24 -12.73
C LEU A 326 5.62 -23.41 -11.46
N GLY A 327 4.76 -22.46 -11.14
CA GLY A 327 3.91 -22.54 -9.95
C GLY A 327 2.95 -23.72 -10.01
N GLY A 328 2.30 -23.94 -11.16
CA GLY A 328 1.45 -25.12 -11.36
C GLY A 328 2.22 -26.45 -11.25
N SER A 329 3.47 -26.50 -11.75
CA SER A 329 4.32 -27.69 -11.60
C SER A 329 4.74 -27.91 -10.14
N ILE A 330 5.06 -26.85 -9.40
CA ILE A 330 5.37 -26.92 -7.97
C ILE A 330 4.17 -27.45 -7.19
N ASP A 331 2.97 -26.94 -7.48
CA ASP A 331 1.74 -27.38 -6.81
C ASP A 331 1.45 -28.86 -7.09
N GLN A 332 1.63 -29.32 -8.32
CA GLN A 332 1.45 -30.74 -8.66
C GLN A 332 2.46 -31.65 -7.98
N LEU A 333 3.71 -31.21 -7.83
CA LEU A 333 4.79 -32.05 -7.29
C LEU A 333 4.87 -32.00 -5.76
N LEU A 334 4.69 -30.85 -5.15
CA LEU A 334 4.95 -30.61 -3.73
C LEU A 334 3.69 -30.31 -2.90
N PHE A 335 2.62 -29.84 -3.54
CA PHE A 335 1.38 -29.39 -2.88
C PHE A 335 0.13 -30.02 -3.51
N SER A 336 0.25 -31.25 -3.98
CA SER A 336 -0.85 -31.95 -4.66
C SER A 336 -2.11 -32.11 -3.78
N GLU A 337 -1.92 -32.15 -2.45
CA GLU A 337 -3.00 -32.19 -1.46
C GLU A 337 -3.81 -30.87 -1.38
N SER A 338 -3.23 -29.76 -1.80
CA SER A 338 -3.91 -28.45 -1.80
C SER A 338 -4.86 -28.29 -2.98
N LEU A 339 -4.68 -29.06 -4.05
CA LEU A 339 -5.53 -28.97 -5.25
C LEU A 339 -7.01 -29.33 -4.96
N PRO A 340 -7.98 -28.63 -5.56
CA PRO A 340 -7.88 -27.73 -6.69
C PRO A 340 -7.50 -26.27 -6.37
N ASN A 341 -7.20 -25.91 -5.11
CA ASN A 341 -6.78 -24.57 -4.70
C ASN A 341 -5.25 -24.47 -4.77
N PRO A 342 -4.67 -23.95 -5.88
CA PRO A 342 -3.23 -23.89 -6.02
C PRO A 342 -2.60 -22.91 -5.02
N THR A 343 -1.41 -23.27 -4.49
CA THR A 343 -0.63 -22.43 -3.60
C THR A 343 0.28 -21.50 -4.41
N PHE A 344 1.14 -22.07 -5.24
CA PHE A 344 2.09 -21.32 -6.08
C PHE A 344 1.61 -21.11 -7.52
N GLY A 345 0.61 -21.84 -7.99
CA GLY A 345 -0.06 -21.62 -9.28
C GLY A 345 -0.95 -20.37 -9.33
N THR A 346 -0.83 -19.48 -8.35
CA THR A 346 -1.52 -18.18 -8.27
C THR A 346 -0.54 -17.03 -8.22
N PRO A 347 -0.91 -15.84 -8.75
CA PRO A 347 -0.11 -14.62 -8.61
C PRO A 347 0.19 -14.31 -7.13
N GLY A 348 1.44 -13.98 -6.81
CA GLY A 348 1.89 -13.73 -5.44
C GLY A 348 3.23 -13.00 -5.37
N LEU A 349 3.67 -12.75 -4.14
CA LEU A 349 4.89 -11.97 -3.85
C LEU A 349 6.16 -12.59 -4.46
N LEU A 350 6.28 -13.93 -4.46
CA LEU A 350 7.42 -14.65 -5.06
C LEU A 350 7.54 -14.34 -6.54
N TRP A 351 6.44 -14.51 -7.27
CA TRP A 351 6.42 -14.35 -8.72
C TRP A 351 6.61 -12.89 -9.14
N ALA A 352 6.05 -11.97 -8.37
CA ALA A 352 6.26 -10.54 -8.57
C ALA A 352 7.75 -10.19 -8.38
N SER A 353 8.38 -10.66 -7.31
CA SER A 353 9.81 -10.44 -7.03
C SER A 353 10.71 -11.06 -8.10
N LEU A 354 10.38 -12.27 -8.57
CA LEU A 354 11.14 -12.96 -9.62
C LEU A 354 10.98 -12.29 -10.99
N THR A 355 9.78 -11.81 -11.31
CA THR A 355 9.53 -11.06 -12.56
C THR A 355 10.31 -9.76 -12.59
N LEU A 356 10.35 -9.03 -11.48
CA LEU A 356 11.17 -7.81 -11.38
C LEU A 356 12.67 -8.11 -11.34
N ALA A 357 13.08 -9.22 -10.73
CA ALA A 357 14.47 -9.67 -10.79
C ALA A 357 14.89 -9.91 -12.24
N LEU A 358 14.05 -10.57 -13.04
CA LEU A 358 14.32 -10.79 -14.46
C LEU A 358 14.41 -9.47 -15.24
N LEU A 359 13.51 -8.52 -14.96
CA LEU A 359 13.48 -7.20 -15.61
C LEU A 359 14.74 -6.38 -15.28
N THR A 360 15.27 -6.51 -14.05
CA THR A 360 16.44 -5.73 -13.60
C THR A 360 17.77 -6.47 -13.75
N LEU A 361 17.72 -7.76 -14.07
CA LEU A 361 18.89 -8.63 -14.25
C LEU A 361 19.94 -8.05 -15.23
N PRO A 362 19.58 -7.53 -16.41
CA PRO A 362 20.53 -6.94 -17.34
C PRO A 362 21.33 -5.79 -16.73
N VAL A 363 20.72 -4.97 -15.89
CA VAL A 363 21.35 -3.81 -15.26
C VAL A 363 22.47 -4.29 -14.30
N VAL A 364 22.19 -5.33 -13.51
CA VAL A 364 23.17 -5.92 -12.58
C VAL A 364 24.29 -6.61 -13.33
N ILE A 365 23.98 -7.35 -14.40
CA ILE A 365 24.99 -8.01 -15.24
C ILE A 365 25.95 -6.99 -15.85
N VAL A 366 25.44 -5.98 -16.53
CA VAL A 366 26.27 -4.96 -17.22
C VAL A 366 27.11 -4.18 -16.22
N SER A 367 26.52 -3.70 -15.13
CA SER A 367 27.29 -2.98 -14.09
C SER A 367 28.40 -3.83 -13.47
N THR A 368 28.14 -5.12 -13.29
CA THR A 368 29.14 -6.05 -12.74
C THR A 368 30.23 -6.34 -13.76
N GLU A 369 29.91 -6.59 -15.04
CA GLU A 369 30.90 -6.78 -16.11
C GLU A 369 31.80 -5.54 -16.25
N GLU A 370 31.23 -4.34 -16.25
CA GLU A 370 32.03 -3.09 -16.27
C GLU A 370 32.94 -2.97 -15.06
N GLY A 371 32.48 -3.37 -13.88
CA GLY A 371 33.31 -3.41 -12.68
C GLY A 371 34.47 -4.39 -12.80
N LEU A 372 34.22 -5.58 -13.28
CA LEU A 372 35.22 -6.61 -13.53
C LEU A 372 36.25 -6.17 -14.58
N ALA A 373 35.82 -5.47 -15.63
CA ALA A 373 36.70 -4.97 -16.70
C ALA A 373 37.65 -3.89 -16.24
N ARG A 374 37.30 -3.13 -15.19
CA ARG A 374 38.18 -2.06 -14.62
C ARG A 374 39.32 -2.59 -13.74
N ILE A 375 39.28 -3.87 -13.33
CA ILE A 375 40.33 -4.46 -12.47
C ILE A 375 41.55 -4.78 -13.32
N PRO A 376 42.76 -4.26 -12.94
CA PRO A 376 44.01 -4.48 -13.68
C PRO A 376 44.35 -5.96 -13.85
N ALA A 377 44.80 -6.36 -15.02
CA ALA A 377 45.22 -7.74 -15.30
C ALA A 377 46.38 -8.20 -14.42
N SER A 378 47.27 -7.26 -14.01
CA SER A 378 48.39 -7.53 -13.13
C SER A 378 48.01 -8.15 -11.79
N LEU A 379 46.87 -7.72 -11.19
CA LEU A 379 46.36 -8.30 -9.94
C LEU A 379 45.94 -9.78 -10.10
N ARG A 380 45.32 -10.10 -11.25
CA ARG A 380 44.96 -11.49 -11.58
C ARG A 380 46.19 -12.35 -11.80
N GLN A 381 47.13 -11.84 -12.62
CA GLN A 381 48.39 -12.54 -12.93
C GLN A 381 49.29 -12.71 -11.68
N GLY A 382 49.38 -11.69 -10.82
CA GLY A 382 50.13 -11.77 -9.57
C GLY A 382 49.58 -12.85 -8.63
N SER A 383 48.27 -12.94 -8.47
CA SER A 383 47.60 -13.98 -7.66
C SER A 383 47.88 -15.39 -8.21
N LEU A 384 47.78 -15.56 -9.54
CA LEU A 384 48.06 -16.85 -10.21
C LEU A 384 49.54 -17.22 -10.10
N ALA A 385 50.46 -16.25 -10.20
CA ALA A 385 51.90 -16.47 -10.06
C ALA A 385 52.28 -16.93 -8.63
N LEU A 386 51.51 -16.53 -7.62
CA LEU A 386 51.66 -17.01 -6.23
C LEU A 386 51.04 -18.40 -6.01
N GLY A 387 50.58 -19.08 -7.06
CA GLY A 387 50.04 -20.44 -7.00
C GLY A 387 48.55 -20.54 -6.68
N ALA A 388 47.83 -19.42 -6.62
CA ALA A 388 46.37 -19.45 -6.42
C ALA A 388 45.67 -20.02 -7.65
N THR A 389 44.61 -20.78 -7.43
CA THR A 389 43.70 -21.25 -8.51
C THR A 389 42.89 -20.09 -9.07
N LYS A 390 42.35 -20.24 -10.28
CA LYS A 390 41.49 -19.23 -10.89
C LYS A 390 40.26 -18.90 -10.01
N ALA A 391 39.68 -19.91 -9.36
CA ALA A 391 38.54 -19.74 -8.47
C ALA A 391 38.92 -18.96 -7.18
N GLU A 392 40.08 -19.23 -6.61
CA GLU A 392 40.61 -18.49 -5.44
C GLU A 392 40.92 -17.04 -5.80
N THR A 393 41.63 -16.82 -6.91
CA THR A 393 41.88 -15.45 -7.42
C THR A 393 40.59 -14.69 -7.61
N LEU A 394 39.56 -15.31 -8.21
CA LEU A 394 38.25 -14.69 -8.40
C LEU A 394 37.62 -14.33 -7.07
N ARG A 395 37.51 -15.29 -6.15
CA ARG A 395 36.79 -15.13 -4.87
C ARG A 395 37.54 -14.16 -3.90
N ARG A 396 38.87 -14.23 -3.83
CA ARG A 396 39.65 -13.50 -2.83
C ARG A 396 40.19 -12.16 -3.31
N VAL A 397 40.35 -11.98 -4.63
CA VAL A 397 40.95 -10.76 -5.20
C VAL A 397 39.92 -10.02 -6.09
N VAL A 398 39.42 -10.66 -7.12
CA VAL A 398 38.61 -9.99 -8.15
C VAL A 398 37.26 -9.56 -7.63
N LEU A 399 36.49 -10.48 -7.04
CA LEU A 399 35.13 -10.16 -6.55
C LEU A 399 35.10 -9.07 -5.49
N PRO A 400 35.98 -9.08 -4.46
CA PRO A 400 36.00 -7.99 -3.48
C PRO A 400 36.27 -6.62 -4.10
N LEU A 401 37.14 -6.53 -5.10
CA LEU A 401 37.41 -5.29 -5.83
C LEU A 401 36.27 -4.85 -6.73
N ALA A 402 35.45 -5.78 -7.20
CA ALA A 402 34.24 -5.50 -8.02
C ALA A 402 33.00 -5.11 -7.19
N VAL A 403 32.99 -5.33 -5.87
CA VAL A 403 31.82 -5.04 -4.99
C VAL A 403 31.23 -3.64 -5.19
N PRO A 404 32.01 -2.56 -5.29
CA PRO A 404 31.43 -1.22 -5.49
C PRO A 404 30.64 -1.08 -6.80
N ALA A 405 31.05 -1.77 -7.87
CA ALA A 405 30.33 -1.77 -9.15
C ALA A 405 29.06 -2.65 -9.07
N MET A 406 29.14 -3.81 -8.42
CA MET A 406 27.99 -4.68 -8.16
C MET A 406 26.91 -3.94 -7.38
N LEU A 407 27.30 -3.22 -6.32
CA LEU A 407 26.37 -2.39 -5.53
C LEU A 407 25.77 -1.25 -6.36
N THR A 408 26.52 -0.69 -7.31
CA THR A 408 25.97 0.32 -8.23
C THR A 408 24.86 -0.29 -9.09
N GLY A 409 25.07 -1.49 -9.64
CA GLY A 409 24.05 -2.23 -10.38
C GLY A 409 22.82 -2.52 -9.54
N LEU A 410 23.00 -2.92 -8.27
CA LEU A 410 21.90 -3.16 -7.34
C LEU A 410 21.10 -1.89 -7.05
N ILE A 411 21.76 -0.75 -6.81
CA ILE A 411 21.11 0.54 -6.56
C ILE A 411 20.22 0.93 -7.73
N LEU A 412 20.73 0.78 -8.96
CA LEU A 412 19.97 1.06 -10.18
C LEU A 412 18.77 0.10 -10.33
N ALA A 413 18.96 -1.19 -10.00
CA ALA A 413 17.91 -2.19 -10.02
C ALA A 413 16.80 -1.86 -9.01
N ILE A 414 17.15 -1.47 -7.78
CA ILE A 414 16.22 -1.06 -6.73
C ILE A 414 15.41 0.17 -7.16
N ALA A 415 16.09 1.19 -7.69
CA ALA A 415 15.44 2.43 -8.14
C ALA A 415 14.41 2.16 -9.24
N ARG A 416 14.75 1.26 -10.19
CA ARG A 416 13.84 0.86 -11.25
C ARG A 416 12.67 0.03 -10.71
N ALA A 417 12.94 -1.01 -9.94
CA ALA A 417 11.93 -1.94 -9.43
C ALA A 417 10.87 -1.27 -8.55
N ALA A 418 11.28 -0.34 -7.68
CA ALA A 418 10.36 0.35 -6.78
C ALA A 418 9.33 1.23 -7.50
N GLY A 419 9.63 1.70 -8.73
CA GLY A 419 8.73 2.51 -9.54
C GLY A 419 7.88 1.71 -10.55
N GLU A 420 8.20 0.42 -10.77
CA GLU A 420 7.50 -0.40 -11.77
C GLU A 420 6.14 -0.86 -11.25
N THR A 421 5.09 -0.64 -12.04
CA THR A 421 3.71 -1.02 -11.69
C THR A 421 3.11 -2.02 -12.69
N ALA A 422 3.31 -1.81 -13.98
CA ALA A 422 2.65 -2.55 -15.03
C ALA A 422 2.85 -4.10 -14.96
N PRO A 423 4.07 -4.64 -14.80
CA PRO A 423 4.25 -6.08 -14.68
C PRO A 423 3.63 -6.65 -13.41
N LEU A 424 3.65 -5.87 -12.33
CA LEU A 424 3.18 -6.31 -11.01
C LEU A 424 1.67 -6.54 -10.95
N MET A 425 0.90 -5.77 -11.73
CA MET A 425 -0.57 -5.91 -11.83
C MET A 425 -0.99 -7.31 -12.32
N LEU A 426 -0.13 -7.99 -13.05
CA LEU A 426 -0.40 -9.32 -13.57
C LEU A 426 0.06 -10.43 -12.64
N VAL A 427 1.13 -10.20 -11.85
CA VAL A 427 1.83 -11.28 -11.15
C VAL A 427 1.68 -11.27 -9.62
N GLY A 428 0.92 -10.35 -9.03
CA GLY A 428 0.71 -10.45 -7.58
C GLY A 428 0.21 -9.23 -6.84
N VAL A 429 0.15 -8.06 -7.47
CA VAL A 429 -0.35 -6.84 -6.81
C VAL A 429 -1.86 -6.77 -6.88
N VAL A 430 -2.46 -6.36 -5.76
CA VAL A 430 -3.92 -6.18 -5.62
C VAL A 430 -4.25 -4.82 -5.02
N LYS A 431 -5.49 -4.39 -5.25
CA LYS A 431 -6.05 -3.14 -4.71
C LYS A 431 -6.16 -3.14 -3.19
N SER A 432 -6.57 -4.27 -2.62
CA SER A 432 -6.67 -4.49 -1.18
C SER A 432 -6.22 -5.90 -0.87
N ALA A 433 -5.28 -6.04 0.05
CA ALA A 433 -4.83 -7.33 0.56
C ALA A 433 -5.38 -7.50 1.99
N PRO A 434 -6.11 -8.59 2.27
CA PRO A 434 -6.71 -8.81 3.58
C PRO A 434 -5.66 -9.02 4.69
N GLU A 435 -4.49 -9.54 4.31
CA GLU A 435 -3.40 -9.85 5.21
C GLU A 435 -2.07 -9.42 4.62
N LEU A 436 -1.12 -9.10 5.48
CA LEU A 436 0.26 -8.83 5.06
C LEU A 436 0.96 -10.14 4.69
N PRO A 437 1.99 -10.08 3.83
CA PRO A 437 2.82 -11.26 3.51
C PRO A 437 3.66 -11.78 4.67
N ILE A 438 3.73 -11.05 5.79
CA ILE A 438 4.38 -11.48 7.03
C ILE A 438 3.35 -11.45 8.15
N ASP A 439 3.22 -12.56 8.87
CA ASP A 439 2.36 -12.67 10.04
C ASP A 439 2.96 -13.62 11.09
N SER A 440 2.17 -13.97 12.13
CA SER A 440 2.58 -14.87 13.22
C SER A 440 2.33 -16.36 12.95
N VAL A 441 1.80 -16.72 11.77
CA VAL A 441 1.51 -18.11 11.39
C VAL A 441 2.68 -18.67 10.60
N PHE A 442 3.13 -19.91 10.93
CA PHE A 442 4.17 -20.56 10.15
C PHE A 442 3.75 -20.73 8.67
N PRO A 443 4.60 -20.42 7.68
CA PRO A 443 6.06 -20.16 7.72
C PRO A 443 6.46 -18.69 7.99
N TYR A 444 5.62 -17.84 8.56
CA TYR A 444 5.83 -16.43 8.91
C TYR A 444 6.00 -15.47 7.72
N LEU A 445 6.65 -15.90 6.65
CA LEU A 445 6.77 -15.18 5.39
C LEU A 445 6.04 -15.97 4.30
N HIS A 446 4.92 -15.44 3.87
CA HIS A 446 4.02 -16.06 2.89
C HIS A 446 4.31 -15.53 1.48
N LEU A 447 5.14 -16.23 0.75
CA LEU A 447 5.58 -15.85 -0.60
C LEU A 447 4.49 -16.03 -1.67
N ASP A 448 3.48 -16.82 -1.36
CA ASP A 448 2.30 -17.10 -2.17
C ASP A 448 1.26 -15.99 -2.11
N ARG A 449 1.26 -15.19 -1.04
CA ARG A 449 0.24 -14.14 -0.85
C ARG A 449 0.38 -13.00 -1.85
N LYS A 450 -0.77 -12.46 -2.24
CA LYS A 450 -0.88 -11.19 -2.95
C LYS A 450 -0.56 -10.04 -2.00
N PHE A 451 -0.11 -8.93 -2.53
CA PHE A 451 0.32 -7.79 -1.73
C PHE A 451 -0.07 -6.45 -2.36
N MET A 452 -0.04 -5.40 -1.58
CA MET A 452 -0.26 -4.03 -2.06
C MET A 452 1.06 -3.36 -2.41
N HIS A 453 1.02 -2.44 -3.40
CA HIS A 453 2.19 -1.73 -3.88
C HIS A 453 1.89 -0.24 -4.06
N LEU A 454 2.81 0.64 -3.64
CA LEU A 454 2.61 2.10 -3.71
C LEU A 454 2.36 2.60 -5.13
N GLY A 455 3.11 2.12 -6.13
CA GLY A 455 2.91 2.50 -7.52
C GLY A 455 1.53 2.11 -8.04
N PHE A 456 1.03 0.93 -7.66
CA PHE A 456 -0.31 0.49 -8.00
C PHE A 456 -1.38 1.32 -7.30
N GLN A 457 -1.17 1.70 -6.04
CA GLN A 457 -2.12 2.56 -5.30
C GLN A 457 -2.23 3.95 -5.92
N VAL A 458 -1.12 4.51 -6.43
CA VAL A 458 -1.14 5.76 -7.23
C VAL A 458 -1.94 5.57 -8.52
N TYR A 459 -1.71 4.48 -9.25
CA TYR A 459 -2.42 4.16 -10.49
C TYR A 459 -3.93 3.95 -10.24
N ASP A 460 -4.30 3.14 -9.26
CA ASP A 460 -5.68 2.86 -8.90
C ASP A 460 -6.45 4.12 -8.48
N GLY A 461 -5.86 4.92 -7.57
CA GLY A 461 -6.48 6.17 -7.12
C GLY A 461 -6.61 7.23 -8.21
N ALA A 462 -5.65 7.29 -9.16
CA ALA A 462 -5.66 8.28 -10.24
C ALA A 462 -6.62 7.94 -11.38
N LEU A 463 -6.79 6.65 -11.71
CA LEU A 463 -7.48 6.20 -12.93
C LEU A 463 -8.67 5.29 -12.69
N GLN A 464 -8.73 4.55 -11.57
CA GLN A 464 -9.76 3.56 -11.28
C GLN A 464 -10.65 3.93 -10.09
N SER A 465 -10.39 5.08 -9.45
CA SER A 465 -11.20 5.53 -8.32
C SER A 465 -12.63 5.90 -8.79
N PRO A 466 -13.66 5.48 -8.05
CA PRO A 466 -15.03 5.90 -8.33
C PRO A 466 -15.23 7.42 -8.12
N ASN A 467 -14.36 8.06 -7.32
CA ASN A 467 -14.37 9.52 -7.11
C ASN A 467 -12.95 10.08 -7.23
N VAL A 468 -12.54 10.39 -8.46
CA VAL A 468 -11.19 10.89 -8.78
C VAL A 468 -10.88 12.22 -8.08
N GLU A 469 -11.84 13.13 -7.94
CA GLU A 469 -11.63 14.41 -7.25
C GLU A 469 -11.32 14.22 -5.76
N ALA A 470 -12.01 13.31 -5.08
CA ALA A 470 -11.77 12.98 -3.69
C ALA A 470 -10.42 12.26 -3.50
N ALA A 471 -10.07 11.35 -4.42
CA ALA A 471 -8.83 10.57 -4.37
C ALA A 471 -7.58 11.40 -4.71
N ARG A 472 -7.72 12.45 -5.55
CA ARG A 472 -6.59 13.23 -6.10
C ARG A 472 -5.55 13.68 -5.06
N PRO A 473 -5.91 14.24 -3.89
CA PRO A 473 -4.91 14.68 -2.93
C PRO A 473 -4.14 13.51 -2.29
N LEU A 474 -4.82 12.37 -2.06
CA LEU A 474 -4.19 11.17 -1.54
C LEU A 474 -3.23 10.57 -2.58
N VAL A 475 -3.62 10.57 -3.86
CA VAL A 475 -2.76 10.13 -4.98
C VAL A 475 -1.47 10.95 -5.03
N PHE A 476 -1.54 12.29 -4.94
CA PHE A 476 -0.34 13.14 -4.90
C PHE A 476 0.52 12.90 -3.65
N ALA A 477 -0.12 12.69 -2.48
CA ALA A 477 0.60 12.36 -1.26
C ALA A 477 1.33 11.00 -1.37
N THR A 478 0.65 9.99 -1.93
CA THR A 478 1.22 8.65 -2.16
C THR A 478 2.33 8.67 -3.22
N ALA A 479 2.16 9.43 -4.31
CA ALA A 479 3.21 9.62 -5.32
C ALA A 479 4.44 10.30 -4.74
N PHE A 480 4.26 11.37 -3.92
CA PHE A 480 5.36 12.00 -3.21
C PHE A 480 6.05 11.05 -2.24
N LEU A 481 5.29 10.23 -1.52
CA LEU A 481 5.83 9.21 -0.61
C LEU A 481 6.64 8.16 -1.39
N LEU A 482 6.14 7.68 -2.53
CA LEU A 482 6.85 6.72 -3.38
C LEU A 482 8.22 7.29 -3.82
N VAL A 483 8.24 8.53 -4.31
CA VAL A 483 9.51 9.19 -4.69
C VAL A 483 10.44 9.31 -3.48
N THR A 484 9.91 9.71 -2.32
CA THR A 484 10.69 9.84 -1.07
C THR A 484 11.24 8.47 -0.63
N LEU A 485 10.45 7.41 -0.74
CA LEU A 485 10.87 6.04 -0.42
C LEU A 485 12.02 5.58 -1.35
N VAL A 486 11.87 5.79 -2.66
CA VAL A 486 12.89 5.44 -3.65
C VAL A 486 14.18 6.20 -3.39
N VAL A 487 14.10 7.50 -3.14
CA VAL A 487 15.27 8.33 -2.79
C VAL A 487 15.90 7.84 -1.48
N GLY A 488 15.11 7.52 -0.46
CA GLY A 488 15.58 6.98 0.81
C GLY A 488 16.32 5.64 0.65
N LEU A 489 15.75 4.71 -0.11
CA LEU A 489 16.38 3.42 -0.42
C LEU A 489 17.71 3.62 -1.17
N ASN A 490 17.74 4.51 -2.15
CA ASN A 490 18.95 4.82 -2.91
C ASN A 490 20.04 5.45 -2.03
N LEU A 491 19.67 6.39 -1.15
CA LEU A 491 20.63 7.01 -0.20
C LEU A 491 21.18 5.97 0.78
N ALA A 492 20.35 5.08 1.31
CA ALA A 492 20.78 3.99 2.17
C ALA A 492 21.76 3.06 1.45
N ALA A 493 21.44 2.66 0.22
CA ALA A 493 22.30 1.79 -0.59
C ALA A 493 23.60 2.49 -1.01
N MET A 494 23.57 3.80 -1.32
CA MET A 494 24.77 4.60 -1.59
C MET A 494 25.66 4.72 -0.35
N SER A 495 25.09 4.88 0.84
CA SER A 495 25.85 4.93 2.11
C SER A 495 26.56 3.60 2.38
N ILE A 496 25.88 2.47 2.16
CA ILE A 496 26.48 1.13 2.26
C ILE A 496 27.61 0.97 1.25
N ARG A 497 27.41 1.39 0.00
CA ARG A 497 28.44 1.36 -1.04
C ARG A 497 29.64 2.19 -0.66
N HIS A 498 29.44 3.40 -0.12
CA HIS A 498 30.55 4.30 0.30
C HIS A 498 31.36 3.65 1.43
N TYR A 499 30.68 3.15 2.46
CA TYR A 499 31.33 2.44 3.57
C TYR A 499 32.14 1.22 3.10
N LEU A 500 31.59 0.39 2.23
CA LEU A 500 32.31 -0.78 1.70
C LEU A 500 33.46 -0.37 0.79
N ARG A 501 33.33 0.67 -0.01
CA ARG A 501 34.40 1.19 -0.85
C ARG A 501 35.58 1.66 -0.02
N GLU A 502 35.35 2.38 1.07
CA GLU A 502 36.44 2.81 1.97
C GLU A 502 37.13 1.63 2.64
N LYS A 503 36.36 0.67 3.15
CA LYS A 503 36.87 -0.55 3.75
C LYS A 503 37.79 -1.35 2.80
N TYR A 504 37.38 -1.50 1.54
CA TYR A 504 38.21 -2.24 0.56
C TYR A 504 39.32 -1.41 -0.08
N ARG A 505 39.23 -0.09 -0.07
CA ARG A 505 40.33 0.79 -0.50
C ARG A 505 41.54 0.64 0.39
N ALA A 506 41.38 0.45 1.69
CA ALA A 506 42.47 0.18 2.64
C ALA A 506 43.21 -1.16 2.39
N LEU A 507 42.58 -2.07 1.62
CA LEU A 507 43.21 -3.35 1.23
C LEU A 507 43.91 -3.29 -0.14
N SER A 508 43.79 -2.18 -0.88
CA SER A 508 44.39 -1.95 -2.20
C SER A 508 45.62 -1.05 -2.18
N LEU A 509 45.98 -0.53 -1.00
CA LEU A 509 47.25 0.16 -0.68
C LEU A 509 48.20 -0.81 0.03
#